data_c539b2c86fccdfc4eb375194aabc785c
#
_entry.id   c539b2c86fccdfc4eb375194aabc785c
#
_cell.length_a   1.000
_cell.length_b   1.000
_cell.length_c   1.000
_cell.angle_alpha   90.00
_cell.angle_beta   90.00
_cell.angle_gamma   90.00
#
_symmetry.space_group_name_H-M   'P 1'
#
loop_
_entity.id
_entity.type
_entity.pdbx_description
1 polymer ?
#
loop_
_entity_poly.entity_id
_entity_poly.type
_entity_poly.pdbx_seq_one_letter_code
_entity_poly.pdbx_strand_id
1 'polypeptide(L)'
;MKSKRTKACEIPASVKQRVFERDKKCVLCERFAKDAGWSNAHFISRAHGGLGIEENILTLCPTCHNRYDNSDARFALHDYFAEYLKSKYTEWDEMKLYYKKGV
;
A
#
# COMPACT_ATOMS: atom_id res chain seq x y z
N MET A 1 3.35 -24.62 -1.24
CA MET A 1 4.44 -23.69 -1.68
C MET A 1 3.82 -22.46 -2.33
N LYS A 2 4.30 -21.28 -1.97
CA LYS A 2 3.78 -20.03 -2.53
C LYS A 2 4.34 -19.80 -3.94
N SER A 3 3.48 -19.31 -4.84
CA SER A 3 3.93 -18.94 -6.19
C SER A 3 4.84 -17.71 -6.13
N LYS A 4 5.57 -17.47 -7.22
CA LYS A 4 6.42 -16.27 -7.32
C LYS A 4 5.59 -15.00 -7.19
N ARG A 5 4.37 -14.99 -7.77
CA ARG A 5 3.46 -13.85 -7.68
C ARG A 5 3.04 -13.61 -6.24
N THR A 6 2.64 -14.66 -5.51
CA THR A 6 2.24 -14.53 -4.12
C THR A 6 3.37 -13.94 -3.28
N LYS A 7 4.60 -14.44 -3.47
CA LYS A 7 5.75 -13.93 -2.73
C LYS A 7 6.04 -12.46 -3.04
N ALA A 8 5.93 -12.09 -4.31
CA ALA A 8 6.20 -10.71 -4.75
C ALA A 8 5.16 -9.73 -4.18
N CYS A 9 3.93 -10.19 -3.93
CA CYS A 9 2.86 -9.35 -3.40
C CYS A 9 2.81 -9.33 -1.86
N GLU A 10 3.53 -10.20 -1.19
CA GLU A 10 3.61 -10.18 0.28
C GLU A 10 4.42 -8.96 0.73
N ILE A 11 4.09 -8.45 1.92
CA ILE A 11 4.77 -7.29 2.48
C ILE A 11 5.82 -7.78 3.49
N PRO A 12 7.13 -7.71 3.18
CA PRO A 12 8.15 -8.09 4.14
C PRO A 12 8.13 -7.20 5.38
N ALA A 13 8.61 -7.74 6.51
CA ALA A 13 8.68 -6.98 7.75
C ALA A 13 9.46 -5.69 7.61
N SER A 14 10.54 -5.71 6.82
CA SER A 14 11.35 -4.51 6.57
C SER A 14 10.57 -3.42 5.86
N VAL A 15 9.69 -3.81 4.93
CA VAL A 15 8.84 -2.86 4.21
C VAL A 15 7.79 -2.28 5.17
N LYS A 16 7.17 -3.12 6.00
CA LYS A 16 6.19 -2.66 6.99
C LYS A 16 6.82 -1.60 7.91
N GLN A 17 8.05 -1.82 8.35
CA GLN A 17 8.75 -0.89 9.21
C GLN A 17 9.01 0.43 8.50
N ARG A 18 9.50 0.41 7.26
CA ARG A 18 9.75 1.64 6.49
C ARG A 18 8.48 2.42 6.21
N VAL A 19 7.39 1.71 5.90
CA VAL A 19 6.09 2.34 5.64
C VAL A 19 5.58 3.01 6.91
N PHE A 20 5.68 2.34 8.05
CA PHE A 20 5.28 2.91 9.32
C PHE A 20 6.10 4.17 9.65
N GLU A 21 7.41 4.11 9.48
CA GLU A 21 8.28 5.26 9.74
C GLU A 21 7.99 6.44 8.82
N ARG A 22 7.64 6.15 7.57
CA ARG A 22 7.27 7.19 6.59
C ARG A 22 5.93 7.84 6.95
N ASP A 23 4.91 7.02 7.24
CA ASP A 23 3.53 7.50 7.39
C ASP A 23 3.21 7.95 8.81
N LYS A 24 3.60 7.16 9.83
CA LYS A 24 3.37 7.40 11.27
C LYS A 24 1.89 7.49 11.69
N LYS A 25 0.99 7.62 10.74
CA LYS A 25 -0.44 7.81 10.96
C LYS A 25 -1.21 7.22 9.78
N CYS A 26 -2.53 7.10 9.92
CA CYS A 26 -3.38 6.73 8.80
C CYS A 26 -3.27 7.82 7.73
N VAL A 27 -2.93 7.43 6.52
CA VAL A 27 -2.74 8.37 5.40
C VAL A 27 -4.04 9.10 5.07
N LEU A 28 -5.19 8.48 5.33
CA LEU A 28 -6.48 9.06 4.96
C LEU A 28 -7.09 9.92 6.07
N CYS A 29 -7.28 9.35 7.27
CA CYS A 29 -7.96 10.08 8.36
C CYS A 29 -6.99 10.78 9.32
N GLU A 30 -5.70 10.56 9.15
CA GLU A 30 -4.62 11.20 9.91
C GLU A 30 -4.57 10.87 11.40
N ARG A 31 -5.33 9.86 11.87
CA ARG A 31 -5.18 9.41 13.24
C ARG A 31 -3.82 8.74 13.42
N PHE A 32 -3.13 9.07 14.52
CA PHE A 32 -1.83 8.47 14.79
C PHE A 32 -1.98 7.02 15.23
N ALA A 33 -1.13 6.16 14.69
CA ALA A 33 -1.04 4.79 15.16
C ALA A 33 -0.33 4.79 16.51
N LYS A 34 -0.95 4.13 17.52
CA LYS A 34 -0.34 4.01 18.85
C LYS A 34 0.83 3.03 18.82
N ASP A 35 0.78 2.11 17.88
CA ASP A 35 1.82 1.12 17.67
C ASP A 35 1.80 0.72 16.18
N ALA A 36 2.67 -0.19 15.79
CA ALA A 36 2.74 -0.65 14.40
C ALA A 36 1.62 -1.62 14.02
N GLY A 37 0.54 -1.66 14.80
CA GLY A 37 -0.56 -2.61 14.60
C GLY A 37 -1.57 -2.23 13.54
N TRP A 38 -1.49 -1.05 12.95
CA TRP A 38 -2.41 -0.67 11.89
C TRP A 38 -2.04 -1.36 10.59
N SER A 39 -3.07 -1.68 9.79
CA SER A 39 -2.90 -2.48 8.60
C SER A 39 -2.17 -1.75 7.49
N ASN A 40 -1.42 -2.53 6.73
CA ASN A 40 -0.70 -2.06 5.55
C ASN A 40 -1.56 -2.38 4.33
N ALA A 41 -2.03 -1.35 3.64
CA ALA A 41 -2.91 -1.49 2.50
C ALA A 41 -2.11 -1.44 1.20
N HIS A 42 -2.44 -2.33 0.26
CA HIS A 42 -1.88 -2.27 -1.07
C HIS A 42 -2.59 -1.18 -1.87
N PHE A 43 -1.84 -0.23 -2.42
CA PHE A 43 -2.40 0.77 -3.33
C PHE A 43 -2.94 0.10 -4.60
N ILE A 44 -2.11 -0.72 -5.26
CA ILE A 44 -2.57 -1.66 -6.28
C ILE A 44 -2.84 -2.97 -5.54
N SER A 45 -4.06 -3.49 -5.61
CA SER A 45 -4.46 -4.65 -4.83
C SER A 45 -3.67 -5.91 -5.21
N ARG A 46 -3.56 -6.83 -4.25
CA ARG A 46 -2.93 -8.14 -4.51
C ARG A 46 -3.65 -8.88 -5.62
N ALA A 47 -4.97 -8.74 -5.70
CA ALA A 47 -5.76 -9.38 -6.76
C ALA A 47 -5.32 -8.93 -8.15
N HIS A 48 -4.83 -7.71 -8.28
CA HIS A 48 -4.33 -7.16 -9.53
C HIS A 48 -2.80 -7.27 -9.66
N GLY A 49 -2.16 -8.03 -8.77
CA GLY A 49 -0.73 -8.23 -8.81
C GLY A 49 0.08 -7.12 -8.15
N GLY A 50 -0.55 -6.34 -7.25
CA GLY A 50 0.16 -5.27 -6.55
C GLY A 50 1.30 -5.78 -5.69
N LEU A 51 2.49 -5.23 -5.89
CA LEU A 51 3.71 -5.66 -5.21
C LEU A 51 3.74 -5.25 -3.74
N GLY A 52 4.45 -6.03 -2.92
CA GLY A 52 4.65 -5.74 -1.50
C GLY A 52 5.88 -4.85 -1.27
N ILE A 53 6.00 -3.78 -2.03
CA ILE A 53 7.11 -2.83 -1.93
C ILE A 53 6.60 -1.51 -1.35
N GLU A 54 7.49 -0.74 -0.71
CA GLU A 54 7.08 0.46 0.00
C GLU A 54 6.35 1.48 -0.89
N GLU A 55 6.68 1.52 -2.17
CA GLU A 55 6.05 2.43 -3.13
C GLU A 55 4.59 2.07 -3.43
N ASN A 56 4.14 0.88 -3.01
CA ASN A 56 2.77 0.41 -3.21
C ASN A 56 2.00 0.19 -1.91
N ILE A 57 2.59 0.49 -0.77
CA ILE A 57 1.98 0.17 0.53
C ILE A 57 1.69 1.45 1.31
N LEU A 58 0.51 1.49 1.93
CA LEU A 58 0.03 2.63 2.72
C LEU A 58 -0.34 2.18 4.12
N THR A 59 -0.13 3.05 5.12
CA THR A 59 -0.65 2.81 6.47
C THR A 59 -2.07 3.35 6.53
N LEU A 60 -3.04 2.46 6.80
CA LEU A 60 -4.43 2.86 6.98
C LEU A 60 -4.97 2.25 8.26
N CYS A 61 -5.79 3.01 9.00
CA CYS A 61 -6.50 2.45 10.14
C CYS A 61 -7.52 1.41 9.62
N PRO A 62 -8.00 0.49 10.48
CA PRO A 62 -8.92 -0.57 10.02
C PRO A 62 -10.14 -0.05 9.28
N THR A 63 -10.74 1.05 9.75
CA THR A 63 -11.91 1.64 9.11
C THR A 63 -11.60 2.14 7.70
N CYS A 64 -10.50 2.88 7.56
CA CYS A 64 -10.11 3.43 6.25
C CYS A 64 -9.64 2.34 5.30
N HIS A 65 -8.96 1.30 5.82
CA HIS A 65 -8.54 0.16 5.02
C HIS A 65 -9.74 -0.57 4.44
N ASN A 66 -10.74 -0.84 5.28
CA ASN A 66 -11.97 -1.48 4.84
C ASN A 66 -12.71 -0.65 3.78
N ARG A 67 -12.78 0.66 4.00
CA ARG A 67 -13.41 1.57 3.03
C ARG A 67 -12.71 1.52 1.68
N TYR A 68 -11.39 1.54 1.68
CA TYR A 68 -10.61 1.50 0.44
C TYR A 68 -10.76 0.18 -0.30
N ASP A 69 -10.74 -0.95 0.44
CA ASP A 69 -10.78 -2.27 -0.18
C ASP A 69 -12.18 -2.71 -0.61
N ASN A 70 -13.21 -2.28 0.12
CA ASN A 70 -14.54 -2.89 0.01
C ASN A 70 -15.66 -1.92 -0.36
N SER A 71 -15.34 -0.75 -0.90
CA SER A 71 -16.38 0.21 -1.29
C SER A 71 -16.00 0.94 -2.58
N ASP A 72 -16.96 1.67 -3.13
CA ASP A 72 -16.75 2.50 -4.32
C ASP A 72 -15.79 3.65 -4.07
N ALA A 73 -15.49 3.95 -2.81
CA ALA A 73 -14.53 4.97 -2.44
C ALA A 73 -13.14 4.69 -3.01
N ARG A 74 -12.85 3.42 -3.38
CA ARG A 74 -11.57 3.05 -3.96
C ARG A 74 -11.23 3.90 -5.19
N PHE A 75 -12.21 4.14 -6.05
CA PHE A 75 -12.00 4.96 -7.25
C PHE A 75 -11.70 6.41 -6.89
N ALA A 76 -12.46 6.97 -5.95
CA ALA A 76 -12.25 8.36 -5.54
C ALA A 76 -10.91 8.55 -4.81
N LEU A 77 -10.48 7.55 -4.04
CA LEU A 77 -9.27 7.64 -3.24
C LEU A 77 -8.00 7.28 -4.03
N HIS A 78 -8.14 6.68 -5.21
CA HIS A 78 -6.99 6.27 -6.02
C HIS A 78 -6.05 7.45 -6.27
N ASP A 79 -6.57 8.54 -6.80
CA ASP A 79 -5.74 9.69 -7.14
C ASP A 79 -5.16 10.36 -5.89
N TYR A 80 -5.92 10.39 -4.81
CA TYR A 80 -5.45 10.93 -3.54
C TYR A 80 -4.21 10.18 -3.04
N PHE A 81 -4.28 8.85 -3.03
CA PHE A 81 -3.15 8.03 -2.59
C PHE A 81 -1.98 8.06 -3.57
N ALA A 82 -2.27 8.16 -4.88
CA ALA A 82 -1.23 8.29 -5.90
C ALA A 82 -0.41 9.56 -5.65
N GLU A 83 -1.09 10.67 -5.40
CA GLU A 83 -0.41 11.94 -5.12
C GLU A 83 0.44 11.86 -3.84
N TYR A 84 -0.09 11.20 -2.80
CA TYR A 84 0.68 11.00 -1.58
C TYR A 84 1.98 10.23 -1.85
N LEU A 85 1.87 9.10 -2.56
CA LEU A 85 3.05 8.27 -2.85
C LEU A 85 4.05 9.00 -3.75
N LYS A 86 3.56 9.74 -4.75
CA LYS A 86 4.42 10.57 -5.59
C LYS A 86 5.20 11.60 -4.77
N SER A 87 4.60 12.12 -3.72
CA SER A 87 5.27 13.11 -2.86
C SER A 87 6.42 12.50 -2.05
N LYS A 88 6.43 11.16 -1.90
CA LYS A 88 7.43 10.46 -1.11
C LYS A 88 8.57 9.86 -1.95
N TYR A 89 8.38 9.68 -3.25
CA TYR A 89 9.36 9.01 -4.11
C TYR A 89 9.51 9.77 -5.42
N THR A 90 10.74 10.22 -5.72
CA THR A 90 11.03 11.08 -6.87
C THR A 90 10.62 10.47 -8.22
N GLU A 91 10.81 9.16 -8.38
CA GLU A 91 10.53 8.49 -9.63
C GLU A 91 9.38 7.50 -9.52
N TRP A 92 8.42 7.81 -8.64
CA TRP A 92 7.28 6.94 -8.44
C TRP A 92 6.48 6.79 -9.75
N ASP A 93 6.20 5.55 -10.11
CA ASP A 93 5.48 5.21 -11.34
C ASP A 93 4.52 4.06 -11.04
N GLU A 94 3.24 4.32 -11.16
CA GLU A 94 2.19 3.33 -10.89
C GLU A 94 2.39 2.05 -11.69
N MET A 95 2.85 2.14 -12.93
CA MET A 95 3.05 0.97 -13.78
C MET A 95 4.14 0.03 -13.30
N LYS A 96 5.01 0.48 -12.40
CA LYS A 96 6.06 -0.34 -11.82
C LYS A 96 5.62 -1.10 -10.57
N LEU A 97 4.37 -0.92 -10.14
CA LEU A 97 3.86 -1.51 -8.89
C LEU A 97 3.20 -2.88 -9.09
N TYR A 98 3.17 -3.37 -10.31
CA TYR A 98 2.52 -4.64 -10.65
C TYR A 98 3.55 -5.77 -10.83
N TYR A 99 3.18 -6.97 -10.37
CA TYR A 99 3.95 -8.17 -10.69
C TYR A 99 3.86 -8.45 -12.18
N LYS A 100 5.03 -8.71 -12.80
CA LYS A 100 5.11 -9.03 -14.23
C LYS A 100 5.68 -10.43 -14.41
N LYS A 101 4.86 -11.32 -14.94
CA LYS A 101 5.26 -12.69 -15.22
C LYS A 101 6.34 -12.72 -16.31
N GLY A 102 7.38 -13.54 -16.09
CA GLY A 102 8.41 -13.74 -17.10
C GLY A 102 9.52 -12.69 -17.14
N VAL A 103 9.54 -11.80 -16.16
CA VAL A 103 10.60 -10.79 -16.07
C VAL A 103 11.64 -11.18 -15.04
#